data_bf6aa25aec6deb351704226bd6af3928
#
_entry.id   bf6aa25aec6deb351704226bd6af3928
#
_cell.length_a   1.000
_cell.length_b   1.000
_cell.length_c   1.000
_cell.angle_alpha   90.00
_cell.angle_beta   90.00
_cell.angle_gamma   90.00
#
_symmetry.space_group_name_H-M   'P 1'
#
loop_
_entity.id
_entity.type
_entity.pdbx_description
1 polymer ?
#
loop_
_entity_poly.entity_id
_entity_poly.type
_entity_poly.pdbx_seq_one_letter_code
_entity_poly.pdbx_strand_id
1 'polypeptide(L)'
;DRLRSRGLGDVYKRQAYIHPEAKIGENVEIAPFVFIDKNVVIGDNNKIMANVNILYGARIGNGNTIFPGAVIGAIPQDLKFRGEESTAEIGDNNIIRENVTVNRGTAAKGRTIVGNNNLLMESVHVAHDALIGNSCIIGNSTKMAGEIVIDDYSIISANVLMHQFCHVGGYGMIQGGCRFSKDIPPYIIAGREPICYAGINVVGLRRRGFSNETIEKIHDAYRIIYQGGLNNTDALKKIEDEMEMTPEISYIVNFIRESARGIIPAGK
;
A
#
# COMPACT_ATOMS: atom_id res chain seq x y z
N ASP A 1 -6.75 -3.92 -32.82
CA ASP A 1 -7.72 -3.85 -33.90
C ASP A 1 -8.70 -2.71 -33.62
N ARG A 2 -8.70 -1.72 -34.50
CA ARG A 2 -9.52 -0.52 -34.35
C ARG A 2 -10.98 -0.89 -34.64
N LEU A 3 -11.80 -1.05 -33.62
CA LEU A 3 -13.24 -1.11 -33.76
C LEU A 3 -13.76 0.24 -34.29
N ARG A 4 -13.71 0.40 -35.60
CA ARG A 4 -14.44 1.44 -36.30
C ARG A 4 -15.89 1.04 -36.34
N SER A 5 -16.75 1.62 -35.52
CA SER A 5 -18.20 1.55 -35.70
C SER A 5 -18.55 2.25 -37.02
N ARG A 6 -18.98 1.46 -37.99
CA ARG A 6 -19.61 1.99 -39.25
C ARG A 6 -21.05 2.35 -38.93
N GLY A 7 -21.38 3.60 -39.00
CA GLY A 7 -22.69 4.12 -39.37
C GLY A 7 -23.83 3.92 -38.39
N LEU A 8 -23.99 4.88 -37.53
CA LEU A 8 -25.27 5.52 -37.18
C LEU A 8 -24.84 6.87 -36.61
N GLY A 9 -25.34 7.96 -37.18
CA GLY A 9 -25.11 9.30 -36.66
C GLY A 9 -25.36 9.31 -35.16
N ASP A 10 -24.44 9.92 -34.42
CA ASP A 10 -24.57 10.22 -32.99
C ASP A 10 -24.55 9.08 -31.97
N VAL A 11 -24.02 7.92 -32.28
CA VAL A 11 -23.47 7.05 -31.22
C VAL A 11 -22.11 7.62 -30.84
N TYR A 12 -22.12 8.78 -30.17
CA TYR A 12 -20.92 9.41 -29.70
C TYR A 12 -20.21 8.50 -28.70
N LYS A 13 -19.37 7.64 -29.29
CA LYS A 13 -18.01 7.49 -28.83
C LYS A 13 -17.92 7.05 -27.37
N ARG A 14 -18.57 5.97 -27.06
CA ARG A 14 -18.24 5.10 -25.92
C ARG A 14 -16.87 4.45 -26.14
N GLN A 15 -15.87 5.23 -26.55
CA GLN A 15 -14.51 4.75 -26.83
C GLN A 15 -13.60 5.19 -25.71
N ALA A 16 -12.56 4.39 -25.44
CA ALA A 16 -11.43 4.83 -24.63
C ALA A 16 -10.62 5.85 -25.41
N TYR A 17 -10.06 6.85 -24.72
CA TYR A 17 -9.00 7.69 -25.24
C TYR A 17 -7.65 7.13 -24.85
N ILE A 18 -6.81 6.82 -25.83
CA ILE A 18 -5.48 6.30 -25.62
C ILE A 18 -4.51 7.21 -26.38
N HIS A 19 -3.60 7.87 -25.66
CA HIS A 19 -2.59 8.71 -26.27
C HIS A 19 -1.67 7.87 -27.17
N PRO A 20 -1.28 8.34 -28.38
CA PRO A 20 -0.45 7.57 -29.31
C PRO A 20 0.93 7.16 -28.76
N GLU A 21 1.47 7.89 -27.81
CA GLU A 21 2.76 7.59 -27.15
C GLU A 21 2.63 6.60 -25.98
N ALA A 22 1.42 6.24 -25.57
CA ALA A 22 1.23 5.22 -24.52
C ALA A 22 1.67 3.85 -25.03
N LYS A 23 2.39 3.12 -24.20
CA LYS A 23 2.82 1.74 -24.47
C LYS A 23 1.91 0.78 -23.75
N ILE A 24 1.24 -0.09 -24.50
CA ILE A 24 0.28 -1.06 -23.96
C ILE A 24 0.71 -2.44 -24.42
N GLY A 25 0.81 -3.36 -23.46
CA GLY A 25 1.17 -4.75 -23.66
C GLY A 25 0.09 -5.57 -24.38
N GLU A 26 0.27 -6.87 -24.35
CA GLU A 26 -0.62 -7.83 -24.98
C GLU A 26 -1.82 -8.18 -24.11
N ASN A 27 -2.94 -8.59 -24.72
CA ASN A 27 -4.16 -9.05 -24.04
C ASN A 27 -4.71 -8.07 -22.98
N VAL A 28 -4.58 -6.76 -23.22
CA VAL A 28 -5.12 -5.74 -22.32
C VAL A 28 -6.56 -5.42 -22.73
N GLU A 29 -7.49 -5.64 -21.79
CA GLU A 29 -8.90 -5.28 -21.94
C GLU A 29 -9.12 -3.84 -21.49
N ILE A 30 -9.58 -2.95 -22.37
CA ILE A 30 -9.85 -1.54 -22.08
C ILE A 30 -11.31 -1.24 -22.35
N ALA A 31 -12.06 -0.94 -21.28
CA ALA A 31 -13.49 -0.63 -21.36
C ALA A 31 -13.75 0.81 -21.86
N PRO A 32 -14.99 1.16 -22.20
CA PRO A 32 -15.36 2.52 -22.62
C PRO A 32 -15.05 3.59 -21.58
N PHE A 33 -14.79 4.82 -22.07
CA PHE A 33 -14.51 6.00 -21.23
C PHE A 33 -13.24 5.93 -20.39
N VAL A 34 -12.33 5.01 -20.68
CA VAL A 34 -10.98 5.01 -20.11
C VAL A 34 -10.16 6.11 -20.78
N PHE A 35 -9.41 6.84 -19.96
CA PHE A 35 -8.44 7.83 -20.41
C PHE A 35 -7.02 7.36 -20.10
N ILE A 36 -6.17 7.27 -21.11
CA ILE A 36 -4.74 6.91 -20.98
C ILE A 36 -3.90 8.02 -21.60
N ASP A 37 -3.08 8.67 -20.78
CA ASP A 37 -2.25 9.81 -21.15
C ASP A 37 -0.94 9.39 -21.84
N LYS A 38 -0.18 10.36 -22.31
CA LYS A 38 1.19 10.16 -22.80
C LYS A 38 2.12 9.69 -21.66
N ASN A 39 3.27 9.14 -22.02
CA ASN A 39 4.26 8.62 -21.06
C ASN A 39 3.68 7.60 -20.06
N VAL A 40 2.69 6.81 -20.49
CA VAL A 40 2.12 5.69 -19.74
C VAL A 40 2.67 4.38 -20.29
N VAL A 41 2.99 3.45 -19.41
CA VAL A 41 3.37 2.07 -19.77
C VAL A 41 2.46 1.11 -19.01
N ILE A 42 1.82 0.18 -19.73
CA ILE A 42 0.94 -0.85 -19.20
C ILE A 42 1.44 -2.20 -19.73
N GLY A 43 1.69 -3.14 -18.83
CA GLY A 43 2.09 -4.50 -19.16
C GLY A 43 0.93 -5.35 -19.70
N ASP A 44 1.12 -6.66 -19.71
CA ASP A 44 0.24 -7.62 -20.35
C ASP A 44 -0.93 -8.04 -19.44
N ASN A 45 -2.01 -8.59 -20.05
CA ASN A 45 -3.12 -9.24 -19.37
C ASN A 45 -3.85 -8.37 -18.34
N ASN A 46 -3.81 -7.04 -18.49
CA ASN A 46 -4.51 -6.12 -17.60
C ASN A 46 -5.97 -5.93 -18.02
N LYS A 47 -6.84 -5.78 -17.02
CA LYS A 47 -8.25 -5.44 -17.21
C LYS A 47 -8.54 -4.05 -16.66
N ILE A 48 -8.84 -3.10 -17.54
CA ILE A 48 -9.10 -1.70 -17.21
C ILE A 48 -10.57 -1.42 -17.46
N MET A 49 -11.34 -1.26 -16.38
CA MET A 49 -12.79 -1.06 -16.45
C MET A 49 -13.15 0.39 -16.84
N ALA A 50 -14.44 0.64 -17.08
CA ALA A 50 -14.91 1.93 -17.56
C ALA A 50 -14.59 3.10 -16.61
N ASN A 51 -14.38 4.28 -17.18
CA ASN A 51 -14.09 5.52 -16.44
C ASN A 51 -12.79 5.51 -15.60
N VAL A 52 -11.86 4.64 -15.88
CA VAL A 52 -10.51 4.67 -15.28
C VAL A 52 -9.67 5.73 -15.97
N ASN A 53 -8.89 6.47 -15.19
CA ASN A 53 -7.93 7.45 -15.68
C ASN A 53 -6.51 7.01 -15.34
N ILE A 54 -5.68 6.78 -16.37
CA ILE A 54 -4.27 6.45 -16.24
C ILE A 54 -3.48 7.63 -16.78
N LEU A 55 -2.86 8.36 -15.87
CA LEU A 55 -2.27 9.65 -16.17
C LEU A 55 -0.76 9.55 -16.37
N TYR A 56 -0.17 10.68 -16.79
CA TYR A 56 1.24 10.82 -17.08
C TYR A 56 2.13 10.21 -15.97
N GLY A 57 3.14 9.44 -16.37
CA GLY A 57 4.10 8.82 -15.45
C GLY A 57 3.63 7.52 -14.82
N ALA A 58 2.43 7.01 -15.14
CA ALA A 58 2.00 5.71 -14.67
C ALA A 58 2.79 4.56 -15.33
N ARG A 59 3.20 3.60 -14.52
CA ARG A 59 3.87 2.36 -14.89
C ARG A 59 3.11 1.21 -14.26
N ILE A 60 2.41 0.42 -15.06
CA ILE A 60 1.53 -0.66 -14.59
C ILE A 60 2.09 -1.98 -15.10
N GLY A 61 2.34 -2.93 -14.20
CA GLY A 61 2.80 -4.27 -14.50
C GLY A 61 1.72 -5.12 -15.16
N ASN A 62 1.74 -6.41 -14.90
CA ASN A 62 0.90 -7.39 -15.60
C ASN A 62 -0.27 -7.88 -14.73
N GLY A 63 -1.34 -8.35 -15.36
CA GLY A 63 -2.42 -9.08 -14.71
C GLY A 63 -3.25 -8.27 -13.70
N ASN A 64 -3.17 -6.95 -13.72
CA ASN A 64 -3.94 -6.10 -12.81
C ASN A 64 -5.40 -5.96 -13.26
N THR A 65 -6.30 -5.85 -12.28
CA THR A 65 -7.70 -5.49 -12.52
C THR A 65 -7.99 -4.14 -11.89
N ILE A 66 -8.35 -3.15 -12.72
CA ILE A 66 -8.56 -1.76 -12.31
C ILE A 66 -10.04 -1.41 -12.51
N PHE A 67 -10.69 -1.06 -11.42
CA PHE A 67 -12.13 -0.85 -11.34
C PHE A 67 -12.53 0.61 -11.65
N PRO A 68 -13.84 0.85 -11.94
CA PRO A 68 -14.31 2.14 -12.40
C PRO A 68 -13.97 3.31 -11.47
N GLY A 69 -13.61 4.44 -12.07
CA GLY A 69 -13.31 5.68 -11.35
C GLY A 69 -11.92 5.74 -10.71
N ALA A 70 -11.12 4.67 -10.80
CA ALA A 70 -9.74 4.71 -10.30
C ALA A 70 -8.90 5.71 -11.12
N VAL A 71 -7.98 6.40 -10.42
CA VAL A 71 -7.06 7.38 -11.01
C VAL A 71 -5.63 7.03 -10.62
N ILE A 72 -4.81 6.68 -11.60
CA ILE A 72 -3.40 6.28 -11.39
C ILE A 72 -2.49 7.30 -12.07
N GLY A 73 -1.48 7.79 -11.35
CA GLY A 73 -0.52 8.75 -11.87
C GLY A 73 -0.94 10.22 -11.73
N ALA A 74 -1.96 10.52 -10.91
CA ALA A 74 -2.32 11.91 -10.64
C ALA A 74 -1.13 12.68 -10.05
N ILE A 75 -1.09 13.99 -10.32
CA ILE A 75 -0.07 14.87 -9.74
C ILE A 75 -0.16 14.86 -8.21
N PRO A 76 0.97 14.97 -7.51
CA PRO A 76 0.99 15.05 -6.05
C PRO A 76 0.14 16.19 -5.52
N GLN A 77 -0.55 15.94 -4.40
CA GLN A 77 -1.25 16.98 -3.65
C GLN A 77 -0.30 17.66 -2.65
N ASP A 78 0.91 17.93 -3.09
CA ASP A 78 1.94 18.61 -2.30
C ASP A 78 2.21 19.99 -2.91
N LEU A 79 2.09 21.04 -2.09
CA LEU A 79 2.33 22.42 -2.51
C LEU A 79 3.77 22.68 -2.96
N LYS A 80 4.71 21.79 -2.65
CA LYS A 80 6.11 21.87 -3.09
C LYS A 80 6.33 21.29 -4.47
N PHE A 81 5.39 20.50 -5.00
CA PHE A 81 5.49 19.92 -6.33
C PHE A 81 5.58 21.03 -7.40
N ARG A 82 6.57 20.95 -8.29
CA ARG A 82 6.85 21.95 -9.34
C ARG A 82 6.70 21.41 -10.75
N GLY A 83 6.15 20.20 -10.90
CA GLY A 83 6.02 19.55 -12.22
C GLY A 83 7.22 18.67 -12.58
N GLU A 84 8.02 18.28 -11.61
CA GLU A 84 9.16 17.38 -11.79
C GLU A 84 8.73 16.03 -12.37
N GLU A 85 9.64 15.41 -13.09
CA GLU A 85 9.47 14.07 -13.64
C GLU A 85 9.41 13.05 -12.49
N SER A 86 8.31 12.32 -12.44
CA SER A 86 8.10 11.29 -11.42
C SER A 86 7.10 10.24 -11.88
N THR A 87 7.02 9.11 -11.19
CA THR A 87 6.21 7.97 -11.59
C THR A 87 5.24 7.52 -10.49
N ALA A 88 4.18 6.81 -10.91
CA ALA A 88 3.36 5.93 -10.10
C ALA A 88 3.53 4.51 -10.65
N GLU A 89 4.18 3.66 -9.87
CA GLU A 89 4.56 2.31 -10.27
C GLU A 89 3.65 1.29 -9.58
N ILE A 90 2.91 0.54 -10.38
CA ILE A 90 2.02 -0.55 -9.94
C ILE A 90 2.62 -1.86 -10.43
N GLY A 91 2.89 -2.78 -9.54
CA GLY A 91 3.40 -4.12 -9.86
C GLY A 91 2.35 -5.02 -10.52
N ASP A 92 2.47 -6.31 -10.29
CA ASP A 92 1.67 -7.33 -10.96
C ASP A 92 0.50 -7.82 -10.09
N ASN A 93 -0.58 -8.29 -10.76
CA ASN A 93 -1.70 -9.00 -10.15
C ASN A 93 -2.41 -8.25 -9.01
N ASN A 94 -2.44 -6.92 -9.08
CA ASN A 94 -3.18 -6.11 -8.10
C ASN A 94 -4.67 -6.00 -8.49
N ILE A 95 -5.51 -5.90 -7.47
CA ILE A 95 -6.92 -5.55 -7.60
C ILE A 95 -7.09 -4.13 -7.05
N ILE A 96 -7.34 -3.17 -7.95
CA ILE A 96 -7.51 -1.76 -7.64
C ILE A 96 -8.98 -1.42 -7.82
N ARG A 97 -9.69 -1.28 -6.70
CA ARG A 97 -11.13 -1.11 -6.66
C ARG A 97 -11.56 0.32 -7.04
N GLU A 98 -12.85 0.54 -6.97
CA GLU A 98 -13.52 1.75 -7.43
C GLU A 98 -12.97 3.00 -6.74
N ASN A 99 -12.76 4.07 -7.52
CA ASN A 99 -12.34 5.38 -7.04
C ASN A 99 -11.01 5.40 -6.23
N VAL A 100 -10.20 4.36 -6.35
CA VAL A 100 -8.83 4.39 -5.79
C VAL A 100 -8.03 5.47 -6.51
N THR A 101 -7.25 6.22 -5.74
CA THR A 101 -6.34 7.22 -6.30
C THR A 101 -4.89 6.91 -5.90
N VAL A 102 -3.98 6.89 -6.86
CA VAL A 102 -2.54 6.74 -6.64
C VAL A 102 -1.83 7.92 -7.28
N ASN A 103 -1.25 8.79 -6.47
CA ASN A 103 -0.47 9.91 -6.95
C ASN A 103 0.94 9.45 -7.34
N ARG A 104 1.55 10.10 -8.32
CA ARG A 104 2.97 9.90 -8.61
C ARG A 104 3.86 10.53 -7.54
N GLY A 105 5.16 10.23 -7.55
CA GLY A 105 6.10 10.77 -6.57
C GLY A 105 6.39 12.26 -6.74
N THR A 106 7.14 12.80 -5.81
CA THR A 106 7.73 14.15 -5.86
C THR A 106 9.24 14.05 -6.06
N ALA A 107 9.94 15.20 -6.05
CA ALA A 107 11.40 15.24 -6.07
C ALA A 107 12.05 14.48 -4.90
N ALA A 108 11.33 14.20 -3.82
CA ALA A 108 11.87 13.52 -2.65
C ALA A 108 12.30 12.08 -2.94
N LYS A 109 11.43 11.30 -3.64
CA LYS A 109 11.74 9.92 -4.02
C LYS A 109 11.54 9.64 -5.52
N GLY A 110 10.93 10.56 -6.25
CA GLY A 110 10.70 10.44 -7.69
C GLY A 110 9.61 9.44 -8.07
N ARG A 111 9.07 8.67 -7.13
CA ARG A 111 8.10 7.63 -7.43
C ARG A 111 7.24 7.22 -6.23
N THR A 112 6.02 6.80 -6.52
CA THR A 112 5.12 6.08 -5.61
C THR A 112 5.04 4.64 -6.09
N ILE A 113 5.12 3.68 -5.18
CA ILE A 113 5.18 2.25 -5.52
C ILE A 113 4.05 1.49 -4.83
N VAL A 114 3.33 0.69 -5.61
CA VAL A 114 2.45 -0.38 -5.15
C VAL A 114 3.00 -1.70 -5.69
N GLY A 115 3.44 -2.59 -4.82
CA GLY A 115 4.01 -3.89 -5.18
C GLY A 115 3.02 -4.83 -5.86
N ASN A 116 3.12 -6.12 -5.57
CA ASN A 116 2.37 -7.15 -6.27
C ASN A 116 1.27 -7.78 -5.41
N ASN A 117 0.25 -8.35 -6.04
CA ASN A 117 -0.80 -9.15 -5.39
C ASN A 117 -1.58 -8.38 -4.30
N ASN A 118 -1.67 -7.06 -4.40
CA ASN A 118 -2.37 -6.23 -3.43
C ASN A 118 -3.86 -6.09 -3.77
N LEU A 119 -4.67 -5.92 -2.72
CA LEU A 119 -6.06 -5.48 -2.84
C LEU A 119 -6.18 -4.07 -2.26
N LEU A 120 -6.38 -3.07 -3.12
CA LEU A 120 -6.76 -1.72 -2.74
C LEU A 120 -8.27 -1.59 -2.88
N MET A 121 -8.97 -1.53 -1.75
CA MET A 121 -10.43 -1.46 -1.74
C MET A 121 -10.95 -0.07 -2.14
N GLU A 122 -12.25 0.06 -2.25
CA GLU A 122 -12.94 1.25 -2.73
C GLU A 122 -12.48 2.53 -2.02
N SER A 123 -12.25 3.59 -2.80
CA SER A 123 -11.86 4.93 -2.31
C SER A 123 -10.57 5.02 -1.49
N VAL A 124 -9.67 4.04 -1.59
CA VAL A 124 -8.32 4.15 -1.01
C VAL A 124 -7.55 5.26 -1.70
N HIS A 125 -6.82 6.06 -0.91
CA HIS A 125 -5.90 7.07 -1.42
C HIS A 125 -4.45 6.74 -1.06
N VAL A 126 -3.60 6.62 -2.06
CA VAL A 126 -2.15 6.48 -1.95
C VAL A 126 -1.51 7.79 -2.39
N ALA A 127 -0.98 8.56 -1.42
CA ALA A 127 -0.31 9.82 -1.72
C ALA A 127 1.11 9.58 -2.29
N HIS A 128 1.75 10.68 -2.66
CA HIS A 128 3.07 10.72 -3.27
C HIS A 128 4.17 10.04 -2.42
N ASP A 129 5.14 9.45 -3.10
CA ASP A 129 6.33 8.85 -2.49
C ASP A 129 6.04 7.69 -1.51
N ALA A 130 4.80 7.20 -1.47
CA ALA A 130 4.42 6.04 -0.69
C ALA A 130 4.99 4.75 -1.30
N LEU A 131 5.29 3.78 -0.43
CA LEU A 131 5.69 2.43 -0.81
C LEU A 131 4.77 1.42 -0.14
N ILE A 132 4.02 0.67 -0.94
CA ILE A 132 3.22 -0.47 -0.50
C ILE A 132 3.89 -1.73 -1.01
N GLY A 133 4.21 -2.65 -0.13
CA GLY A 133 4.82 -3.94 -0.43
C GLY A 133 3.88 -4.89 -1.19
N ASN A 134 4.00 -6.17 -0.93
CA ASN A 134 3.28 -7.21 -1.65
C ASN A 134 2.21 -7.87 -0.77
N SER A 135 1.15 -8.37 -1.41
CA SER A 135 0.09 -9.14 -0.75
C SER A 135 -0.60 -8.40 0.41
N CYS A 136 -0.64 -7.07 0.33
CA CYS A 136 -1.32 -6.22 1.29
C CYS A 136 -2.81 -6.11 0.97
N ILE A 137 -3.62 -5.91 2.01
CA ILE A 137 -5.05 -5.61 1.90
C ILE A 137 -5.29 -4.24 2.53
N ILE A 138 -5.72 -3.28 1.72
CA ILE A 138 -6.01 -1.92 2.17
C ILE A 138 -7.52 -1.69 2.08
N GLY A 139 -8.14 -1.53 3.23
CA GLY A 139 -9.60 -1.42 3.39
C GLY A 139 -10.17 -0.10 2.87
N ASN A 140 -11.47 -0.12 2.62
CA ASN A 140 -12.23 0.99 2.03
C ASN A 140 -11.93 2.33 2.69
N SER A 141 -11.83 3.37 1.88
CA SER A 141 -11.69 4.76 2.32
C SER A 141 -10.47 5.05 3.20
N THR A 142 -9.49 4.16 3.27
CA THR A 142 -8.21 4.41 3.94
C THR A 142 -7.43 5.50 3.21
N LYS A 143 -6.88 6.46 3.95
CA LYS A 143 -6.10 7.58 3.41
C LYS A 143 -4.68 7.54 3.95
N MET A 144 -3.74 7.52 3.04
CA MET A 144 -2.30 7.56 3.31
C MET A 144 -1.76 8.93 2.92
N ALA A 145 -1.11 9.61 3.85
CA ALA A 145 -0.35 10.82 3.51
C ALA A 145 0.96 10.44 2.79
N GLY A 146 1.75 11.42 2.36
CA GLY A 146 2.98 11.16 1.62
C GLY A 146 4.03 10.36 2.38
N GLU A 147 4.89 9.65 1.66
CA GLU A 147 6.05 8.91 2.19
C GLU A 147 5.71 7.81 3.22
N ILE A 148 4.51 7.25 3.17
CA ILE A 148 4.13 6.07 3.95
C ILE A 148 4.86 4.85 3.41
N VAL A 149 5.30 3.98 4.31
CA VAL A 149 5.79 2.64 3.97
C VAL A 149 4.87 1.60 4.58
N ILE A 150 4.42 0.63 3.78
CA ILE A 150 3.65 -0.53 4.24
C ILE A 150 4.37 -1.78 3.76
N ASP A 151 4.87 -2.57 4.69
CA ASP A 151 5.57 -3.81 4.37
C ASP A 151 4.59 -4.93 3.99
N ASP A 152 5.14 -6.00 3.44
CA ASP A 152 4.41 -7.13 2.87
C ASP A 152 3.39 -7.74 3.85
N TYR A 153 2.30 -8.25 3.28
CA TYR A 153 1.28 -8.99 4.00
C TYR A 153 0.52 -8.22 5.07
N SER A 154 0.62 -6.90 5.08
CA SER A 154 -0.12 -6.04 6.03
C SER A 154 -1.61 -5.96 5.67
N ILE A 155 -2.45 -5.94 6.69
CA ILE A 155 -3.90 -5.75 6.55
C ILE A 155 -4.28 -4.44 7.23
N ILE A 156 -4.72 -3.49 6.44
CA ILE A 156 -5.24 -2.21 6.91
C ILE A 156 -6.75 -2.25 6.73
N SER A 157 -7.51 -2.20 7.82
CA SER A 157 -8.97 -2.20 7.74
C SER A 157 -9.51 -0.87 7.22
N ALA A 158 -10.83 -0.75 7.08
CA ALA A 158 -11.47 0.42 6.48
C ALA A 158 -11.30 1.70 7.33
N ASN A 159 -11.30 2.87 6.65
CA ASN A 159 -11.29 4.20 7.26
C ASN A 159 -10.08 4.47 8.16
N VAL A 160 -8.92 3.95 7.84
CA VAL A 160 -7.67 4.23 8.56
C VAL A 160 -7.02 5.49 7.99
N LEU A 161 -6.55 6.38 8.87
CA LEU A 161 -5.84 7.61 8.52
C LEU A 161 -4.38 7.53 8.97
N MET A 162 -3.45 7.64 8.02
CA MET A 162 -2.01 7.51 8.27
C MET A 162 -1.32 8.85 8.08
N HIS A 163 -0.61 9.29 9.11
CA HIS A 163 0.21 10.50 9.02
C HIS A 163 1.45 10.25 8.16
N GLN A 164 1.90 11.30 7.48
CA GLN A 164 3.11 11.27 6.64
C GLN A 164 4.31 10.66 7.37
N PHE A 165 5.16 9.93 6.64
CA PHE A 165 6.37 9.25 7.10
C PHE A 165 6.16 8.07 8.06
N CYS A 166 4.94 7.61 8.29
CA CYS A 166 4.74 6.42 9.11
C CYS A 166 5.12 5.15 8.34
N HIS A 167 5.64 4.18 9.09
CA HIS A 167 5.96 2.84 8.61
C HIS A 167 5.05 1.80 9.28
N VAL A 168 4.46 0.93 8.49
CA VAL A 168 3.65 -0.22 8.95
C VAL A 168 4.42 -1.49 8.63
N GLY A 169 4.85 -2.20 9.65
CA GLY A 169 5.57 -3.45 9.53
C GLY A 169 4.69 -4.60 9.04
N GLY A 170 5.33 -5.55 8.38
CA GLY A 170 4.68 -6.67 7.70
C GLY A 170 3.87 -7.59 8.61
N TYR A 171 2.92 -8.30 8.01
CA TYR A 171 2.03 -9.24 8.71
C TYR A 171 1.16 -8.64 9.81
N GLY A 172 1.20 -7.31 9.97
CA GLY A 172 0.39 -6.58 10.93
C GLY A 172 -1.07 -6.44 10.49
N MET A 173 -1.94 -6.13 11.44
CA MET A 173 -3.33 -5.78 11.20
C MET A 173 -3.67 -4.48 11.92
N ILE A 174 -4.22 -3.51 11.21
CA ILE A 174 -4.72 -2.26 11.77
C ILE A 174 -6.23 -2.29 11.77
N GLN A 175 -6.85 -2.10 12.94
CA GLN A 175 -8.31 -2.05 13.07
C GLN A 175 -8.91 -0.82 12.36
N GLY A 176 -10.14 -0.98 11.89
CA GLY A 176 -10.85 0.08 11.18
C GLY A 176 -11.10 1.33 12.03
N GLY A 177 -11.13 2.48 11.36
CA GLY A 177 -11.38 3.77 11.99
C GLY A 177 -10.20 4.36 12.76
N CYS A 178 -9.06 3.67 12.82
CA CYS A 178 -7.88 4.16 13.53
C CYS A 178 -7.19 5.31 12.79
N ARG A 179 -6.56 6.19 13.57
CA ARG A 179 -5.62 7.20 13.06
C ARG A 179 -4.31 7.15 13.83
N PHE A 180 -3.19 7.32 13.13
CA PHE A 180 -1.88 7.24 13.78
C PHE A 180 -0.82 8.13 13.12
N SER A 181 0.18 8.48 13.93
CA SER A 181 1.33 9.29 13.55
C SER A 181 2.67 8.69 14.04
N LYS A 182 2.64 7.46 14.52
CA LYS A 182 3.80 6.65 14.92
C LYS A 182 3.81 5.36 14.13
N ASP A 183 4.96 4.69 14.09
CA ASP A 183 5.12 3.45 13.35
C ASP A 183 4.40 2.28 14.02
N ILE A 184 3.90 1.37 13.20
CA ILE A 184 3.21 0.15 13.62
C ILE A 184 4.19 -1.02 13.43
N PRO A 185 4.71 -1.63 14.51
CA PRO A 185 5.63 -2.75 14.38
C PRO A 185 5.03 -3.97 13.67
N PRO A 186 5.88 -4.88 13.11
CA PRO A 186 5.39 -6.06 12.39
C PRO A 186 4.66 -7.05 13.27
N TYR A 187 3.85 -7.94 12.69
CA TYR A 187 3.16 -9.07 13.32
C TYR A 187 2.07 -8.75 14.33
N ILE A 188 1.79 -7.48 14.63
CA ILE A 188 0.85 -7.10 15.68
C ILE A 188 -0.54 -6.74 15.14
N ILE A 189 -1.49 -6.69 16.06
CA ILE A 189 -2.75 -5.96 15.89
C ILE A 189 -2.57 -4.59 16.52
N ALA A 190 -2.82 -3.54 15.76
CA ALA A 190 -2.92 -2.17 16.23
C ALA A 190 -4.39 -1.73 16.21
N GLY A 191 -4.88 -1.17 17.30
CA GLY A 191 -6.29 -0.80 17.39
C GLY A 191 -6.59 0.15 18.55
N ARG A 192 -7.88 0.36 18.80
CA ARG A 192 -8.41 1.28 19.82
C ARG A 192 -8.27 2.77 19.43
N GLU A 193 -8.77 3.66 20.26
CA GLU A 193 -8.65 5.12 20.16
C GLU A 193 -8.25 5.68 21.55
N PRO A 194 -7.08 6.28 21.71
CA PRO A 194 -6.00 6.37 20.71
C PRO A 194 -5.41 5.01 20.37
N ILE A 195 -4.84 4.90 19.15
CA ILE A 195 -4.27 3.63 18.67
C ILE A 195 -3.14 3.14 19.58
N CYS A 196 -3.13 1.84 19.84
CA CYS A 196 -2.11 1.18 20.67
C CYS A 196 -1.90 -0.28 20.21
N TYR A 197 -0.89 -0.92 20.78
CA TYR A 197 -0.69 -2.36 20.66
C TYR A 197 -1.87 -3.13 21.27
N ALA A 198 -2.50 -3.97 20.49
CA ALA A 198 -3.67 -4.77 20.89
C ALA A 198 -3.41 -6.29 20.85
N GLY A 199 -2.16 -6.69 20.80
CA GLY A 199 -1.73 -8.10 20.78
C GLY A 199 -1.06 -8.51 19.45
N ILE A 200 -0.74 -9.80 19.35
CA ILE A 200 -0.14 -10.40 18.15
C ILE A 200 -1.25 -10.83 17.17
N ASN A 201 -1.00 -10.66 15.88
CA ASN A 201 -1.89 -11.11 14.80
C ASN A 201 -1.84 -12.64 14.61
N VAL A 202 -2.11 -13.39 15.66
CA VAL A 202 -1.97 -14.87 15.69
C VAL A 202 -2.74 -15.53 14.55
N VAL A 203 -3.97 -15.08 14.29
CA VAL A 203 -4.81 -15.65 13.22
C VAL A 203 -4.19 -15.40 11.84
N GLY A 204 -3.72 -14.18 11.59
CA GLY A 204 -3.06 -13.82 10.34
C GLY A 204 -1.77 -14.61 10.12
N LEU A 205 -0.95 -14.75 11.15
CA LEU A 205 0.31 -15.50 11.11
C LEU A 205 0.08 -16.99 10.83
N ARG A 206 -0.88 -17.63 11.53
CA ARG A 206 -1.23 -19.05 11.28
C ARG A 206 -1.72 -19.29 9.85
N ARG A 207 -2.55 -18.41 9.32
CA ARG A 207 -3.03 -18.48 7.92
C ARG A 207 -1.91 -18.40 6.90
N ARG A 208 -0.78 -17.82 7.27
CA ARG A 208 0.42 -17.69 6.43
C ARG A 208 1.49 -18.74 6.73
N GLY A 209 1.16 -19.74 7.54
CA GLY A 209 2.02 -20.90 7.78
C GLY A 209 3.08 -20.73 8.87
N PHE A 210 3.01 -19.67 9.68
CA PHE A 210 3.90 -19.54 10.83
C PHE A 210 3.62 -20.63 11.86
N SER A 211 4.70 -21.26 12.35
CA SER A 211 4.59 -22.28 13.40
C SER A 211 4.14 -21.66 14.73
N ASN A 212 3.53 -22.47 15.60
CA ASN A 212 3.19 -22.00 16.94
C ASN A 212 4.44 -21.57 17.71
N GLU A 213 5.57 -22.28 17.55
CA GLU A 213 6.84 -21.92 18.19
C GLU A 213 7.31 -20.52 17.76
N THR A 214 7.28 -20.23 16.45
CA THR A 214 7.63 -18.88 15.92
C THR A 214 6.71 -17.81 16.47
N ILE A 215 5.39 -18.09 16.53
CA ILE A 215 4.39 -17.15 17.08
C ILE A 215 4.65 -16.88 18.57
N GLU A 216 5.04 -17.90 19.35
CA GLU A 216 5.39 -17.73 20.75
C GLU A 216 6.65 -16.88 20.94
N LYS A 217 7.70 -17.12 20.15
CA LYS A 217 8.90 -16.27 20.16
C LYS A 217 8.57 -14.80 19.83
N ILE A 218 7.74 -14.55 18.81
CA ILE A 218 7.25 -13.20 18.48
C ILE A 218 6.50 -12.59 19.67
N HIS A 219 5.63 -13.38 20.32
CA HIS A 219 4.86 -12.94 21.48
C HIS A 219 5.77 -12.54 22.65
N ASP A 220 6.81 -13.35 22.94
CA ASP A 220 7.75 -13.08 24.04
C ASP A 220 8.57 -11.82 23.77
N ALA A 221 9.00 -11.56 22.52
CA ALA A 221 9.65 -10.31 22.15
C ALA A 221 8.75 -9.11 22.45
N TYR A 222 7.46 -9.17 22.07
CA TYR A 222 6.53 -8.08 22.33
C TYR A 222 6.12 -7.94 23.81
N ARG A 223 6.21 -8.99 24.62
CA ARG A 223 6.07 -8.90 26.08
C ARG A 223 7.22 -8.07 26.65
N ILE A 224 8.45 -8.28 26.22
CA ILE A 224 9.60 -7.47 26.65
C ILE A 224 9.39 -6.01 26.26
N ILE A 225 8.98 -5.73 25.01
CA ILE A 225 8.80 -4.37 24.48
C ILE A 225 7.66 -3.63 25.20
N TYR A 226 6.50 -4.24 25.34
CA TYR A 226 5.30 -3.53 25.79
C TYR A 226 4.91 -3.76 27.25
N GLN A 227 5.40 -4.81 27.90
CA GLN A 227 5.04 -5.18 29.27
C GLN A 227 6.23 -5.21 30.22
N GLY A 228 7.45 -5.13 29.72
CA GLY A 228 8.68 -5.20 30.52
C GLY A 228 9.02 -3.93 31.31
N GLY A 229 8.26 -2.84 31.13
CA GLY A 229 8.52 -1.56 31.81
C GLY A 229 9.81 -0.85 31.36
N LEU A 230 10.42 -1.31 30.27
CA LEU A 230 11.65 -0.78 29.68
C LEU A 230 11.35 0.29 28.62
N ASN A 231 12.29 1.20 28.37
CA ASN A 231 12.26 1.98 27.12
C ASN A 231 12.65 1.09 25.94
N ASN A 232 12.39 1.55 24.71
CA ASN A 232 12.64 0.74 23.52
C ASN A 232 14.09 0.28 23.41
N THR A 233 15.08 1.15 23.71
CA THR A 233 16.51 0.81 23.60
C THR A 233 16.89 -0.32 24.52
N ASP A 234 16.47 -0.25 25.79
CA ASP A 234 16.76 -1.28 26.78
C ASP A 234 15.98 -2.57 26.49
N ALA A 235 14.74 -2.47 25.99
CA ALA A 235 13.96 -3.62 25.58
C ALA A 235 14.62 -4.38 24.41
N LEU A 236 15.11 -3.65 23.39
CA LEU A 236 15.80 -4.26 22.25
C LEU A 236 17.10 -4.93 22.69
N LYS A 237 17.90 -4.28 23.56
CA LYS A 237 19.11 -4.89 24.12
C LYS A 237 18.79 -6.18 24.86
N LYS A 238 17.77 -6.17 25.70
CA LYS A 238 17.33 -7.37 26.43
C LYS A 238 16.92 -8.51 25.48
N ILE A 239 16.20 -8.20 24.38
CA ILE A 239 15.86 -9.19 23.35
C ILE A 239 17.13 -9.79 22.74
N GLU A 240 18.12 -8.95 22.37
CA GLU A 240 19.36 -9.41 21.77
C GLU A 240 20.22 -10.24 22.73
N ASP A 241 20.18 -9.95 24.02
CA ASP A 241 20.95 -10.67 25.04
C ASP A 241 20.29 -11.99 25.48
N GLU A 242 18.96 -12.09 25.46
CA GLU A 242 18.21 -13.20 26.07
C GLU A 242 17.45 -14.11 25.09
N MET A 243 17.24 -13.67 23.83
CA MET A 243 16.46 -14.42 22.85
C MET A 243 17.28 -14.91 21.68
N GLU A 244 16.85 -16.01 21.07
CA GLU A 244 17.37 -16.45 19.79
C GLU A 244 16.97 -15.46 18.68
N MET A 245 17.96 -14.90 17.98
CA MET A 245 17.74 -13.91 16.91
C MET A 245 17.31 -14.58 15.60
N THR A 246 16.10 -15.14 15.58
CA THR A 246 15.49 -15.66 14.35
C THR A 246 15.25 -14.54 13.34
N PRO A 247 14.96 -14.83 12.06
CA PRO A 247 14.63 -13.80 11.08
C PRO A 247 13.49 -12.86 11.54
N GLU A 248 12.47 -13.41 12.22
CA GLU A 248 11.32 -12.66 12.71
C GLU A 248 11.70 -11.73 13.86
N ILE A 249 12.50 -12.21 14.82
CA ILE A 249 12.96 -11.41 15.94
C ILE A 249 13.90 -10.31 15.44
N SER A 250 14.80 -10.65 14.53
CA SER A 250 15.69 -9.67 13.89
C SER A 250 14.91 -8.59 13.14
N TYR A 251 13.82 -8.96 12.46
CA TYR A 251 12.96 -7.99 11.78
C TYR A 251 12.28 -7.04 12.79
N ILE A 252 11.74 -7.55 13.91
CA ILE A 252 11.15 -6.72 14.97
C ILE A 252 12.18 -5.73 15.52
N VAL A 253 13.37 -6.22 15.87
CA VAL A 253 14.45 -5.41 16.46
C VAL A 253 14.90 -4.31 15.50
N ASN A 254 15.16 -4.65 14.24
CA ASN A 254 15.61 -3.69 13.23
C ASN A 254 14.52 -2.64 12.93
N PHE A 255 13.27 -3.07 12.76
CA PHE A 255 12.15 -2.17 12.55
C PHE A 255 12.04 -1.11 13.64
N ILE A 256 12.08 -1.53 14.92
CA ILE A 256 11.94 -0.61 16.05
C ILE A 256 13.16 0.29 16.18
N ARG A 257 14.37 -0.23 15.92
CA ARG A 257 15.62 0.54 15.93
C ARG A 257 15.64 1.64 14.87
N GLU A 258 15.13 1.35 13.69
CA GLU A 258 15.10 2.28 12.54
C GLU A 258 13.92 3.24 12.58
N SER A 259 12.95 3.03 13.48
CA SER A 259 11.74 3.84 13.58
C SER A 259 12.07 5.29 13.96
N ALA A 260 12.03 6.19 12.99
CA ALA A 260 12.28 7.62 13.21
C ALA A 260 11.12 8.31 13.97
N ARG A 261 9.91 7.81 13.84
CA ARG A 261 8.71 8.36 14.51
C ARG A 261 8.43 7.75 15.88
N GLY A 262 9.17 6.70 16.24
CA GLY A 262 8.86 5.83 17.37
C GLY A 262 7.59 4.99 17.13
N ILE A 263 7.46 3.91 17.87
CA ILE A 263 6.34 2.97 17.71
C ILE A 263 5.11 3.38 18.53
N ILE A 264 3.93 2.84 18.16
CA ILE A 264 2.69 3.03 18.93
C ILE A 264 2.86 2.54 20.37
N PRO A 265 2.13 3.14 21.36
CA PRO A 265 2.25 2.76 22.76
C PRO A 265 1.62 1.39 23.07
N ALA A 266 1.94 0.87 24.26
CA ALA A 266 1.19 -0.22 24.88
C ALA A 266 -0.28 0.16 25.07
N GLY A 267 -1.19 -0.80 24.94
CA GLY A 267 -2.57 -0.62 25.39
C GLY A 267 -2.64 -0.54 26.93
N LYS A 268 -3.42 0.41 27.45
CA LYS A 268 -3.78 0.44 28.87
C LYS A 268 -4.78 -0.64 29.20
#